data_ebddbfa0a0011017472c32d0af92b82d
#
_entry.id   ebddbfa0a0011017472c32d0af92b82d
#
_cell.length_a   1.000
_cell.length_b   1.000
_cell.length_c   1.000
_cell.angle_alpha   90.00
_cell.angle_beta   90.00
_cell.angle_gamma   90.00
#
_symmetry.space_group_name_H-M   'P 1'
#
loop_
_entity.id
_entity.type
_entity.pdbx_description
1 polymer ?
#
loop_
_entity_poly.entity_id
_entity_poly.type
_entity_poly.pdbx_seq_one_letter_code
_entity_poly.pdbx_strand_id
1 'polypeptide(L)'
;MVMGAPIRMNTVPQRMTTDVLTLSQLLSPSFPVGSFAYSHGLETAINEGRIVCVSTLQSWLLDLLEHGGARSDAVLLNAAFGATEDAVAMINSHARAFAASSERLKEIDLQGAAFCETVEAVWGIELGRLCYPVAVGRAAAALTLDNELATAM
;
A
#
# COMPACT_ATOMS: atom_id res chain seq x y z
N MET A 1 31.98 41.84 -16.11
CA MET A 1 31.04 41.56 -15.02
C MET A 1 29.94 40.68 -15.58
N VAL A 2 30.07 39.34 -15.44
CA VAL A 2 29.13 38.38 -16.01
C VAL A 2 28.08 38.10 -14.93
N MET A 3 26.85 38.59 -15.14
CA MET A 3 25.70 38.27 -14.28
C MET A 3 25.33 36.80 -14.51
N GLY A 4 25.55 35.98 -13.48
CA GLY A 4 25.10 34.59 -13.49
C GLY A 4 23.59 34.51 -13.59
N ALA A 5 23.09 33.69 -14.52
CA ALA A 5 21.67 33.43 -14.65
C ALA A 5 21.12 32.80 -13.34
N PRO A 6 19.92 33.14 -12.88
CA PRO A 6 19.34 32.59 -11.68
C PRO A 6 19.09 31.07 -11.87
N ILE A 7 19.57 30.28 -10.93
CA ILE A 7 19.29 28.85 -10.84
C ILE A 7 17.77 28.69 -10.68
N ARG A 8 17.08 28.20 -11.72
CA ARG A 8 15.68 27.80 -11.59
C ARG A 8 15.63 26.53 -10.73
N MET A 9 15.27 26.70 -9.48
CA MET A 9 14.83 25.56 -8.66
C MET A 9 13.57 25.00 -9.31
N ASN A 10 13.65 23.75 -9.73
CA ASN A 10 12.49 23.00 -10.21
C ASN A 10 11.61 22.71 -8.98
N THR A 11 10.67 23.59 -8.69
CA THR A 11 9.74 23.44 -7.57
C THR A 11 8.75 22.33 -7.95
N VAL A 12 8.85 21.19 -7.28
CA VAL A 12 7.81 20.14 -7.33
C VAL A 12 6.48 20.81 -6.93
N PRO A 13 5.38 20.57 -7.67
CA PRO A 13 4.08 21.16 -7.31
C PRO A 13 3.74 20.84 -5.85
N GLN A 14 3.29 21.84 -5.10
CA GLN A 14 3.02 21.72 -3.64
C GLN A 14 2.02 20.57 -3.35
N ARG A 15 1.04 20.35 -4.23
CA ARG A 15 0.09 19.23 -4.14
C ARG A 15 0.79 17.86 -4.17
N MET A 16 1.69 17.64 -5.13
CA MET A 16 2.45 16.38 -5.22
C MET A 16 3.27 16.10 -3.94
N THR A 17 3.86 17.15 -3.33
CA THR A 17 4.59 17.00 -2.07
C THR A 17 3.65 16.57 -0.94
N THR A 18 2.45 17.15 -0.85
CA THR A 18 1.45 16.78 0.17
C THR A 18 0.96 15.37 -0.04
N ASP A 19 0.67 14.97 -1.28
CA ASP A 19 0.21 13.61 -1.61
C ASP A 19 1.26 12.56 -1.24
N VAL A 20 2.55 12.80 -1.57
CA VAL A 20 3.66 11.93 -1.16
C VAL A 20 3.76 11.78 0.35
N LEU A 21 3.64 12.90 1.10
CA LEU A 21 3.69 12.85 2.57
C LEU A 21 2.51 12.06 3.16
N THR A 22 1.30 12.28 2.65
CA THR A 22 0.11 11.57 3.11
C THR A 22 0.19 10.08 2.78
N LEU A 23 0.61 9.72 1.56
CA LEU A 23 0.82 8.32 1.18
C LEU A 23 1.93 7.66 2.01
N SER A 24 3.04 8.37 2.25
CA SER A 24 4.11 7.87 3.12
C SER A 24 3.62 7.62 4.56
N GLN A 25 2.64 8.38 5.03
CA GLN A 25 2.00 8.15 6.32
C GLN A 25 1.09 6.92 6.29
N LEU A 26 0.19 6.83 5.31
CA LEU A 26 -0.77 5.72 5.17
C LEU A 26 -0.09 4.37 4.96
N LEU A 27 1.02 4.34 4.21
CA LEU A 27 1.79 3.15 3.88
C LEU A 27 3.01 2.95 4.79
N SER A 28 3.15 3.79 5.82
CA SER A 28 4.24 3.68 6.79
C SER A 28 4.18 2.35 7.56
N PRO A 29 5.33 1.71 7.82
CA PRO A 29 5.39 0.61 8.78
C PRO A 29 4.87 0.97 10.19
N SER A 30 4.84 2.27 10.53
CA SER A 30 4.32 2.78 11.79
C SER A 30 2.80 2.98 11.79
N PHE A 31 2.14 2.86 10.63
CA PHE A 31 0.68 2.92 10.59
C PHE A 31 0.10 1.70 11.32
N PRO A 32 -0.89 1.86 12.23
CA PRO A 32 -1.24 0.82 13.20
C PRO A 32 -2.13 -0.29 12.60
N VAL A 33 -1.66 -0.97 11.57
CA VAL A 33 -2.35 -2.10 10.91
C VAL A 33 -1.89 -3.48 11.37
N GLY A 34 -0.85 -3.54 12.25
CA GLY A 34 -0.33 -4.82 12.74
C GLY A 34 0.51 -5.60 11.72
N SER A 35 1.04 -4.95 10.68
CA SER A 35 1.81 -5.58 9.59
C SER A 35 3.12 -6.24 10.03
N PHE A 36 3.69 -5.83 11.16
CA PHE A 36 4.92 -6.42 11.74
C PHE A 36 4.82 -7.91 12.08
N ALA A 37 3.59 -8.46 12.19
CA ALA A 37 3.40 -9.87 12.46
C ALA A 37 3.64 -10.78 11.24
N TYR A 38 3.84 -10.19 10.04
CA TYR A 38 3.89 -10.93 8.78
C TYR A 38 5.23 -10.73 8.08
N SER A 39 6.05 -11.77 8.05
CA SER A 39 7.38 -11.76 7.40
C SER A 39 7.35 -12.22 5.93
N HIS A 40 6.19 -12.66 5.41
CA HIS A 40 6.02 -13.24 4.06
C HIS A 40 7.03 -14.36 3.74
N GLY A 41 7.44 -15.13 4.76
CA GLY A 41 8.40 -16.22 4.61
C GLY A 41 9.87 -15.80 4.68
N LEU A 42 10.17 -14.52 4.93
CA LEU A 42 11.56 -14.01 5.01
C LEU A 42 12.36 -14.73 6.11
N GLU A 43 11.79 -14.88 7.31
CA GLU A 43 12.44 -15.58 8.42
C GLU A 43 12.77 -17.04 8.07
N THR A 44 11.84 -17.74 7.43
CA THR A 44 12.06 -19.11 6.97
C THR A 44 13.18 -19.16 5.93
N ALA A 45 13.20 -18.24 4.96
CA ALA A 45 14.21 -18.17 3.93
C ALA A 45 15.63 -17.90 4.49
N ILE A 46 15.71 -17.08 5.55
CA ILE A 46 16.97 -16.83 6.28
C ILE A 46 17.41 -18.09 7.03
N ASN A 47 16.50 -18.73 7.79
CA ASN A 47 16.81 -19.92 8.56
C ASN A 47 17.24 -21.12 7.69
N GLU A 48 16.68 -21.23 6.48
CA GLU A 48 17.04 -22.25 5.49
C GLU A 48 18.32 -21.90 4.70
N GLY A 49 18.93 -20.77 4.95
CA GLY A 49 20.16 -20.33 4.26
C GLY A 49 19.94 -19.89 2.80
N ARG A 50 18.69 -19.62 2.39
CA ARG A 50 18.39 -19.07 1.05
C ARG A 50 18.73 -17.58 0.96
N ILE A 51 18.64 -16.86 2.07
CA ILE A 51 19.01 -15.45 2.19
C ILE A 51 20.19 -15.35 3.15
N VAL A 52 21.37 -15.08 2.59
CA VAL A 52 22.64 -15.05 3.33
C VAL A 52 23.43 -13.75 3.12
N CYS A 53 23.01 -12.90 2.19
CA CYS A 53 23.69 -11.64 1.87
C CYS A 53 22.72 -10.66 1.19
N VAL A 54 23.20 -9.43 0.94
CA VAL A 54 22.40 -8.35 0.33
C VAL A 54 21.85 -8.76 -1.03
N SER A 55 22.62 -9.42 -1.88
CA SER A 55 22.17 -9.80 -3.22
C SER A 55 21.04 -10.83 -3.19
N THR A 56 21.11 -11.84 -2.29
CA THR A 56 20.03 -12.83 -2.13
C THR A 56 18.78 -12.21 -1.51
N LEU A 57 18.91 -11.24 -0.61
CA LEU A 57 17.79 -10.48 -0.08
C LEU A 57 17.13 -9.63 -1.19
N GLN A 58 17.94 -8.96 -2.01
CA GLN A 58 17.44 -8.15 -3.12
C GLN A 58 16.64 -9.00 -4.11
N SER A 59 17.15 -10.18 -4.51
CA SER A 59 16.42 -11.10 -5.38
C SER A 59 15.09 -11.54 -4.75
N TRP A 60 15.10 -11.89 -3.47
CA TRP A 60 13.89 -12.24 -2.73
C TRP A 60 12.83 -11.13 -2.75
N LEU A 61 13.24 -9.89 -2.50
CA LEU A 61 12.34 -8.74 -2.50
C LEU A 61 11.77 -8.46 -3.91
N LEU A 62 12.58 -8.58 -4.95
CA LEU A 62 12.13 -8.43 -6.33
C LEU A 62 11.10 -9.52 -6.70
N ASP A 63 11.35 -10.77 -6.34
CA ASP A 63 10.40 -11.86 -6.55
C ASP A 63 9.07 -11.63 -5.83
N LEU A 64 9.09 -11.10 -4.60
CA LEU A 64 7.88 -10.74 -3.87
C LEU A 64 7.09 -9.60 -4.53
N LEU A 65 7.78 -8.60 -5.07
CA LEU A 65 7.15 -7.48 -5.76
C LEU A 65 6.56 -7.90 -7.12
N GLU A 66 7.27 -8.73 -7.88
CA GLU A 66 6.87 -9.09 -9.24
C GLU A 66 5.85 -10.24 -9.28
N HIS A 67 5.97 -11.20 -8.36
CA HIS A 67 5.22 -12.47 -8.40
C HIS A 67 4.41 -12.74 -7.13
N GLY A 68 4.62 -11.96 -6.07
CA GLY A 68 3.95 -12.12 -4.78
C GLY A 68 2.63 -11.35 -4.65
N GLY A 69 2.15 -11.26 -3.41
CA GLY A 69 0.91 -10.57 -3.06
C GLY A 69 0.91 -9.07 -3.37
N ALA A 70 2.08 -8.41 -3.35
CA ALA A 70 2.21 -6.98 -3.58
C ALA A 70 1.63 -6.54 -4.93
N ARG A 71 1.88 -7.30 -6.00
CA ARG A 71 1.31 -7.02 -7.33
C ARG A 71 -0.22 -7.12 -7.32
N SER A 72 -0.77 -8.15 -6.71
CA SER A 72 -2.22 -8.35 -6.59
C SER A 72 -2.85 -7.21 -5.77
N ASP A 73 -2.20 -6.82 -4.68
CA ASP A 73 -2.65 -5.73 -3.82
C ASP A 73 -2.66 -4.39 -4.57
N ALA A 74 -1.63 -4.10 -5.37
CA ALA A 74 -1.57 -2.89 -6.21
C ALA A 74 -2.71 -2.85 -7.25
N VAL A 75 -3.04 -3.98 -7.88
CA VAL A 75 -4.17 -4.08 -8.82
C VAL A 75 -5.50 -3.82 -8.12
N LEU A 76 -5.71 -4.41 -6.94
CA LEU A 76 -6.93 -4.25 -6.15
C LEU A 76 -7.08 -2.82 -5.61
N LEU A 77 -6.00 -2.21 -5.15
CA LEU A 77 -5.93 -0.81 -4.73
C LEU A 77 -6.37 0.11 -5.87
N ASN A 78 -5.75 -0.05 -7.03
CA ASN A 78 -6.07 0.76 -8.22
C ASN A 78 -7.54 0.57 -8.65
N ALA A 79 -8.03 -0.66 -8.68
CA ALA A 79 -9.42 -0.94 -9.01
C ALA A 79 -10.40 -0.28 -8.02
N ALA A 80 -10.06 -0.26 -6.73
CA ALA A 80 -10.91 0.32 -5.68
C ALA A 80 -10.89 1.85 -5.67
N PHE A 81 -9.81 2.49 -6.16
CA PHE A 81 -9.61 3.94 -6.10
C PHE A 81 -10.77 4.72 -6.76
N GLY A 82 -11.15 4.38 -7.98
CA GLY A 82 -12.22 5.06 -8.73
C GLY A 82 -13.57 4.34 -8.74
N ALA A 83 -13.74 3.29 -7.92
CA ALA A 83 -14.91 2.43 -7.96
C ALA A 83 -16.16 3.07 -7.31
N THR A 84 -17.34 2.75 -7.82
CA THR A 84 -18.61 3.02 -7.15
C THR A 84 -18.78 2.10 -5.93
N GLU A 85 -19.69 2.42 -5.00
CA GLU A 85 -19.89 1.60 -3.79
C GLU A 85 -20.23 0.13 -4.12
N ASP A 86 -21.08 -0.12 -5.10
CA ASP A 86 -21.43 -1.48 -5.54
C ASP A 86 -20.19 -2.21 -6.10
N ALA A 87 -19.36 -1.51 -6.87
CA ALA A 87 -18.13 -2.07 -7.40
C ALA A 87 -17.10 -2.35 -6.30
N VAL A 88 -17.00 -1.49 -5.28
CA VAL A 88 -16.13 -1.71 -4.11
C VAL A 88 -16.49 -3.01 -3.39
N ALA A 89 -17.78 -3.26 -3.16
CA ALA A 89 -18.24 -4.50 -2.52
C ALA A 89 -17.83 -5.74 -3.34
N MET A 90 -17.94 -5.66 -4.66
CA MET A 90 -17.51 -6.73 -5.57
C MET A 90 -15.97 -6.92 -5.55
N ILE A 91 -15.20 -5.83 -5.64
CA ILE A 91 -13.74 -5.87 -5.58
C ILE A 91 -13.26 -6.47 -4.25
N ASN A 92 -13.88 -6.06 -3.14
CA ASN A 92 -13.58 -6.58 -1.81
C ASN A 92 -13.85 -8.10 -1.71
N SER A 93 -14.95 -8.55 -2.28
CA SER A 93 -15.28 -9.99 -2.35
C SER A 93 -14.28 -10.76 -3.21
N HIS A 94 -13.85 -10.21 -4.35
CA HIS A 94 -12.82 -10.79 -5.20
C HIS A 94 -11.47 -10.86 -4.48
N ALA A 95 -11.03 -9.78 -3.83
CA ALA A 95 -9.78 -9.75 -3.08
C ALA A 95 -9.71 -10.88 -2.04
N ARG A 96 -10.80 -11.12 -1.33
CA ARG A 96 -10.92 -12.19 -0.34
C ARG A 96 -10.93 -13.59 -0.99
N ALA A 97 -11.62 -13.75 -2.11
CA ALA A 97 -11.70 -15.03 -2.83
C ALA A 97 -10.36 -15.42 -3.49
N PHE A 98 -9.55 -14.45 -3.92
CA PHE A 98 -8.24 -14.67 -4.52
C PHE A 98 -7.07 -14.69 -3.53
N ALA A 99 -7.33 -14.60 -2.21
CA ALA A 99 -6.29 -14.77 -1.21
C ALA A 99 -5.64 -16.16 -1.35
N ALA A 100 -4.31 -16.19 -1.48
CA ALA A 100 -3.56 -17.42 -1.79
C ALA A 100 -3.62 -18.48 -0.68
N SER A 101 -3.96 -18.09 0.55
CA SER A 101 -4.10 -18.99 1.69
C SER A 101 -5.07 -18.41 2.74
N SER A 102 -5.47 -19.23 3.71
CA SER A 102 -6.27 -18.80 4.85
C SER A 102 -5.53 -17.76 5.72
N GLU A 103 -4.22 -17.90 5.83
CA GLU A 103 -3.35 -16.95 6.55
C GLU A 103 -3.35 -15.58 5.85
N ARG A 104 -3.20 -15.58 4.51
CA ARG A 104 -3.25 -14.34 3.72
C ARG A 104 -4.62 -13.67 3.82
N LEU A 105 -5.70 -14.45 3.76
CA LEU A 105 -7.05 -13.93 3.94
C LEU A 105 -7.20 -13.25 5.31
N LYS A 106 -6.76 -13.94 6.35
CA LYS A 106 -6.80 -13.41 7.72
C LYS A 106 -5.95 -12.13 7.87
N GLU A 107 -4.78 -12.10 7.25
CA GLU A 107 -3.89 -10.93 7.23
C GLU A 107 -4.59 -9.72 6.62
N ILE A 108 -5.09 -9.82 5.36
CA ILE A 108 -5.72 -8.68 4.68
C ILE A 108 -6.98 -8.20 5.38
N ASP A 109 -7.72 -9.10 6.04
CA ASP A 109 -8.92 -8.75 6.80
C ASP A 109 -8.57 -8.00 8.10
N LEU A 110 -7.58 -8.47 8.86
CA LEU A 110 -7.18 -7.83 10.11
C LEU A 110 -6.51 -6.48 9.87
N GLN A 111 -5.59 -6.42 8.89
CA GLN A 111 -4.96 -5.16 8.51
C GLN A 111 -5.97 -4.16 7.94
N GLY A 112 -6.92 -4.63 7.14
CA GLY A 112 -7.98 -3.81 6.57
C GLY A 112 -8.88 -3.22 7.65
N ALA A 113 -9.30 -4.00 8.64
CA ALA A 113 -10.12 -3.53 9.75
C ALA A 113 -9.39 -2.45 10.55
N ALA A 114 -8.14 -2.69 10.97
CA ALA A 114 -7.35 -1.73 11.72
C ALA A 114 -7.06 -0.44 10.90
N PHE A 115 -6.86 -0.58 9.59
CA PHE A 115 -6.67 0.55 8.68
C PHE A 115 -7.93 1.42 8.60
N CYS A 116 -9.09 0.81 8.38
CA CYS A 116 -10.37 1.53 8.31
C CYS A 116 -10.66 2.30 9.61
N GLU A 117 -10.48 1.65 10.77
CA GLU A 117 -10.66 2.28 12.09
C GLU A 117 -9.71 3.47 12.28
N THR A 118 -8.46 3.34 11.86
CA THR A 118 -7.46 4.42 11.98
C THR A 118 -7.79 5.59 11.05
N VAL A 119 -8.18 5.31 9.80
CA VAL A 119 -8.56 6.34 8.81
C VAL A 119 -9.79 7.11 9.30
N GLU A 120 -10.79 6.42 9.84
CA GLU A 120 -11.97 7.04 10.43
C GLU A 120 -11.59 7.94 11.61
N ALA A 121 -10.75 7.44 12.53
CA ALA A 121 -10.32 8.20 13.70
C ALA A 121 -9.51 9.46 13.37
N VAL A 122 -8.67 9.42 12.33
CA VAL A 122 -7.74 10.51 12.00
C VAL A 122 -8.36 11.51 11.01
N TRP A 123 -9.07 11.02 9.99
CA TRP A 123 -9.60 11.86 8.90
C TRP A 123 -11.13 11.94 8.87
N GLY A 124 -11.84 11.20 9.73
CA GLY A 124 -13.31 11.18 9.75
C GLY A 124 -13.94 10.51 8.52
N ILE A 125 -13.19 9.64 7.83
CA ILE A 125 -13.63 8.96 6.62
C ILE A 125 -14.10 7.56 6.97
N GLU A 126 -15.39 7.31 6.88
CA GLU A 126 -15.99 5.99 7.08
C GLU A 126 -15.81 5.12 5.83
N LEU A 127 -14.94 4.11 5.92
CA LEU A 127 -14.67 3.17 4.82
C LEU A 127 -15.47 1.87 4.95
N GLY A 128 -16.09 1.63 6.11
CA GLY A 128 -16.75 0.36 6.43
C GLY A 128 -15.74 -0.77 6.68
N ARG A 129 -16.12 -2.01 6.35
CA ARG A 129 -15.25 -3.19 6.54
C ARG A 129 -14.70 -3.64 5.19
N LEU A 130 -13.49 -3.24 4.90
CA LEU A 130 -12.77 -3.57 3.67
C LEU A 130 -11.49 -4.34 4.00
N CYS A 131 -11.06 -5.24 3.11
CA CYS A 131 -9.73 -5.83 3.19
C CYS A 131 -8.66 -4.77 2.83
N TYR A 132 -7.45 -4.97 3.30
CA TYR A 132 -6.40 -3.94 3.31
C TYR A 132 -6.17 -3.24 1.97
N PRO A 133 -5.90 -3.92 0.82
CA PRO A 133 -5.63 -3.23 -0.43
C PRO A 133 -6.83 -2.40 -0.93
N VAL A 134 -8.05 -2.88 -0.70
CA VAL A 134 -9.28 -2.17 -1.08
C VAL A 134 -9.49 -0.94 -0.19
N ALA A 135 -9.25 -1.07 1.12
CA ALA A 135 -9.34 0.02 2.08
C ALA A 135 -8.34 1.15 1.73
N VAL A 136 -7.09 0.81 1.38
CA VAL A 136 -6.07 1.80 0.97
C VAL A 136 -6.52 2.54 -0.29
N GLY A 137 -7.01 1.85 -1.32
CA GLY A 137 -7.50 2.48 -2.54
C GLY A 137 -8.66 3.44 -2.29
N ARG A 138 -9.61 3.06 -1.44
CA ARG A 138 -10.75 3.91 -1.06
C ARG A 138 -10.33 5.11 -0.23
N ALA A 139 -9.41 4.94 0.72
CA ALA A 139 -8.87 6.06 1.50
C ALA A 139 -8.13 7.06 0.61
N ALA A 140 -7.29 6.58 -0.31
CA ALA A 140 -6.57 7.42 -1.26
C ALA A 140 -7.53 8.23 -2.15
N ALA A 141 -8.61 7.62 -2.63
CA ALA A 141 -9.64 8.31 -3.40
C ALA A 141 -10.39 9.37 -2.57
N ALA A 142 -10.80 9.03 -1.34
CA ALA A 142 -11.51 9.94 -0.45
C ALA A 142 -10.65 11.14 -0.04
N LEU A 143 -9.34 10.94 0.11
CA LEU A 143 -8.35 11.99 0.37
C LEU A 143 -7.91 12.74 -0.90
N THR A 144 -8.46 12.38 -2.07
CA THR A 144 -8.10 12.97 -3.38
C THR A 144 -6.61 12.91 -3.71
N LEU A 145 -5.94 11.84 -3.28
CA LEU A 145 -4.52 11.60 -3.56
C LEU A 145 -4.30 11.17 -5.01
N ASP A 146 -3.07 11.29 -5.48
CA ASP A 146 -2.70 10.83 -6.81
C ASP A 146 -2.70 9.30 -6.89
N ASN A 147 -3.48 8.74 -7.84
CA ASN A 147 -3.65 7.29 -7.98
C ASN A 147 -2.38 6.58 -8.48
N GLU A 148 -1.62 7.21 -9.37
CA GLU A 148 -0.37 6.63 -9.87
C GLU A 148 0.66 6.53 -8.75
N LEU A 149 0.78 7.58 -7.93
CA LEU A 149 1.63 7.56 -6.73
C LEU A 149 1.18 6.51 -5.73
N ALA A 150 -0.12 6.40 -5.45
CA ALA A 150 -0.65 5.43 -4.49
C ALA A 150 -0.36 3.97 -4.92
N THR A 151 -0.37 3.71 -6.22
CA THR A 151 -0.10 2.38 -6.78
C THR A 151 1.41 2.08 -6.87
N ALA A 152 2.24 3.11 -7.01
CA ALA A 152 3.70 2.98 -7.16
C ALA A 152 4.45 2.87 -5.82
N MET A 153 3.84 3.25 -4.70
CA MET A 153 4.41 3.20 -3.35
C MET A 153 4.10 1.88 -2.64
#